data_07c9992ea7c2cd7f140856c2a9f05a39
#
_entry.id   07c9992ea7c2cd7f140856c2a9f05a39
#
_cell.length_a   1.000
_cell.length_b   1.000
_cell.length_c   1.000
_cell.angle_alpha   90.00
_cell.angle_beta   90.00
_cell.angle_gamma   90.00
#
_symmetry.space_group_name_H-M   'P 1'
#
loop_
_entity.id
_entity.type
_entity.pdbx_description
1 polymer ?
#
loop_
_entity_poly.entity_id
_entity_poly.type
_entity_poly.pdbx_seq_one_letter_code
_entity_poly.pdbx_strand_id
1 'polypeptide(L)'
;MEWKIERASVEGQRLAADIRLQAIVDGEAALPGSLRDAATVLGVQARAVPGAGETQGDKVVLSGQVLFDVLYAQGDLTRVQCIETACDFRQIADAPGVTPRMALAWDVCVEDAQARASGGRLMLTAALSLYAIVTADAAIEAVTDVTGDPALRTRCCRARLQRTTGRGEARALVREEFELPAALGVQDTLYATADARVDEVVGGEGRVTVSGTVELTVCHAGGESRPLVITRHSAPFEQSVALEAGEEDAVGASVRVLDVMADSMEAGEDARVLRTEVELLVRAQATHAAQRELLCDVYTTSGDLAEPARREERLMADGAGERARESGKIVLALPDDAPPVGTMLAAFVQPAAGTRERSGGRLRVDGMMGVTLVYLPIDSQVPVSTRQDAPMSVQFACGLSADAAIALECVEAVASAITSDRVEVRFILSLEGMDCGAQPLQVVTDVTRTPAQAEPGAIVVYYPAQDETAWDIAKRYRVDAQSLRALNPQLEEARAGEPVVVLRRGAAEA
;
A
#
# COMPACT_ATOMS: atom_id res chain seq x y z
N MET A 1 4.04 -54.13 0.67
CA MET A 1 4.82 -53.16 -0.10
C MET A 1 5.14 -51.98 0.79
N GLU A 2 6.36 -51.45 0.72
CA GLU A 2 6.76 -50.29 1.47
C GLU A 2 6.51 -49.04 0.65
N TRP A 3 5.87 -48.03 1.24
CA TRP A 3 5.63 -46.77 0.56
C TRP A 3 6.91 -45.96 0.49
N LYS A 4 7.20 -45.38 -0.66
CA LYS A 4 8.30 -44.44 -0.83
C LYS A 4 7.72 -43.03 -0.81
N ILE A 5 8.13 -42.26 0.21
CA ILE A 5 7.70 -40.88 0.41
C ILE A 5 8.84 -39.98 -0.07
N GLU A 6 8.57 -39.16 -1.08
CA GLU A 6 9.50 -38.18 -1.57
C GLU A 6 9.24 -36.84 -0.89
N ARG A 7 10.33 -36.20 -0.42
CA ARG A 7 10.26 -34.91 0.28
C ARG A 7 11.19 -33.92 -0.41
N ALA A 8 10.79 -32.65 -0.37
CA ALA A 8 11.63 -31.55 -0.78
C ALA A 8 11.55 -30.42 0.24
N SER A 9 12.67 -29.73 0.42
CA SER A 9 12.70 -28.49 1.14
C SER A 9 12.18 -27.38 0.23
N VAL A 10 11.13 -26.71 0.68
CA VAL A 10 10.47 -25.60 -0.02
C VAL A 10 10.84 -24.31 0.68
N GLU A 11 11.66 -23.51 0.00
CA GLU A 11 12.06 -22.21 0.48
C GLU A 11 11.08 -21.13 0.06
N GLY A 12 10.76 -20.24 0.98
CA GLY A 12 9.85 -19.10 0.74
C GLY A 12 9.94 -18.10 1.87
N GLN A 13 9.08 -17.09 1.81
CA GLN A 13 8.88 -16.16 2.92
C GLN A 13 7.52 -16.39 3.56
N ARG A 14 7.50 -16.43 4.88
CA ARG A 14 6.28 -16.53 5.68
C ARG A 14 5.88 -15.16 6.18
N LEU A 15 4.61 -14.82 6.06
CA LEU A 15 4.02 -13.68 6.73
C LEU A 15 3.96 -13.97 8.24
N ALA A 16 4.70 -13.18 9.02
CA ALA A 16 4.70 -13.27 10.48
C ALA A 16 3.67 -12.33 11.11
N ALA A 17 3.53 -11.11 10.59
CA ALA A 17 2.51 -10.16 11.04
C ALA A 17 2.09 -9.22 9.90
N ASP A 18 0.80 -8.86 9.87
CA ASP A 18 0.20 -7.77 9.10
C ASP A 18 -0.45 -6.82 10.11
N ILE A 19 0.09 -5.62 10.24
CA ILE A 19 -0.26 -4.66 11.27
C ILE A 19 -0.81 -3.41 10.60
N ARG A 20 -1.96 -2.95 11.07
CA ARG A 20 -2.59 -1.70 10.63
C ARG A 20 -3.00 -0.92 11.85
N LEU A 21 -2.53 0.32 11.93
CA LEU A 21 -2.73 1.19 13.08
C LEU A 21 -3.21 2.56 12.61
N GLN A 22 -4.00 3.20 13.44
CA GLN A 22 -4.27 4.63 13.38
C GLN A 22 -3.67 5.29 14.60
N ALA A 23 -3.10 6.46 14.43
CA ALA A 23 -2.51 7.23 15.50
C ALA A 23 -2.85 8.71 15.34
N ILE A 24 -2.97 9.40 16.45
CA ILE A 24 -3.08 10.86 16.50
C ILE A 24 -1.76 11.41 17.02
N VAL A 25 -1.25 12.42 16.33
CA VAL A 25 -0.05 13.16 16.71
C VAL A 25 -0.46 14.60 16.99
N ASP A 26 -0.25 15.03 18.21
CA ASP A 26 -0.46 16.40 18.62
C ASP A 26 0.88 17.13 18.75
N GLY A 27 0.90 18.41 18.37
CA GLY A 27 2.08 19.25 18.45
C GLY A 27 1.75 20.71 18.69
N GLU A 28 2.77 21.48 19.00
CA GLU A 28 2.67 22.92 19.21
C GLU A 28 3.83 23.63 18.51
N ALA A 29 3.54 24.76 17.88
CA ALA A 29 4.55 25.68 17.37
C ALA A 29 4.32 27.11 17.91
N ALA A 30 5.39 27.83 18.19
CA ALA A 30 5.27 29.19 18.68
C ALA A 30 4.98 30.15 17.52
N LEU A 31 3.98 31.00 17.65
CA LEU A 31 3.79 32.13 16.75
C LEU A 31 4.82 33.23 17.02
N PRO A 32 5.34 33.92 16.00
CA PRO A 32 6.19 35.08 16.20
C PRO A 32 5.55 36.12 17.13
N GLY A 33 6.35 36.77 17.98
CA GLY A 33 5.86 37.60 19.08
C GLY A 33 4.93 38.77 18.72
N SER A 34 4.95 39.22 17.45
CA SER A 34 4.06 40.23 16.89
C SER A 34 2.66 39.71 16.52
N LEU A 35 2.44 38.38 16.53
CA LEU A 35 1.26 37.71 15.97
C LEU A 35 0.35 37.04 17.01
N ARG A 36 0.65 37.24 18.30
CA ARG A 36 0.03 36.48 19.42
C ARG A 36 -1.50 36.43 19.45
N ASP A 37 -2.19 37.45 18.91
CA ASP A 37 -3.64 37.59 19.07
C ASP A 37 -4.43 37.73 17.75
N ALA A 38 -3.78 37.69 16.60
CA ALA A 38 -4.42 38.04 15.31
C ALA A 38 -4.07 37.13 14.11
N ALA A 39 -3.42 35.99 14.34
CA ALA A 39 -3.11 35.07 13.21
C ALA A 39 -4.32 34.23 12.84
N THR A 40 -4.72 34.27 11.56
CA THR A 40 -5.72 33.38 10.99
C THR A 40 -5.04 32.28 10.19
N VAL A 41 -5.23 31.02 10.58
CA VAL A 41 -4.74 29.87 9.82
C VAL A 41 -5.53 29.78 8.53
N LEU A 42 -4.84 29.76 7.40
CA LEU A 42 -5.42 29.63 6.06
C LEU A 42 -5.41 28.19 5.55
N GLY A 43 -4.36 27.44 5.86
CA GLY A 43 -4.25 26.07 5.40
C GLY A 43 -3.11 25.34 6.09
N VAL A 44 -3.16 24.03 6.04
CA VAL A 44 -2.15 23.13 6.59
C VAL A 44 -1.82 22.10 5.53
N GLN A 45 -0.54 22.00 5.20
CA GLN A 45 0.01 20.84 4.52
C GLN A 45 0.74 20.00 5.56
N ALA A 46 0.51 18.70 5.59
CA ALA A 46 1.22 17.80 6.49
C ALA A 46 1.71 16.57 5.73
N ARG A 47 2.90 16.13 6.07
CA ARG A 47 3.55 14.98 5.46
C ARG A 47 4.18 14.12 6.56
N ALA A 48 3.92 12.83 6.54
CA ALA A 48 4.57 11.89 7.44
C ALA A 48 5.85 11.32 6.82
N VAL A 49 6.94 11.39 7.57
CA VAL A 49 8.25 10.84 7.17
C VAL A 49 8.55 9.65 8.09
N PRO A 50 8.56 8.41 7.57
CA PRO A 50 8.93 7.26 8.36
C PRO A 50 10.41 7.31 8.74
N GLY A 51 10.68 7.10 10.02
CA GLY A 51 12.02 6.95 10.57
C GLY A 51 12.38 5.48 10.81
N ALA A 52 12.78 5.14 12.02
CA ALA A 52 13.14 3.77 12.37
C ALA A 52 11.89 2.88 12.57
N GLY A 53 11.95 1.69 11.96
CA GLY A 53 11.06 0.58 12.25
C GLY A 53 11.86 -0.58 12.82
N GLU A 54 11.43 -1.15 13.94
CA GLU A 54 12.13 -2.22 14.63
C GLU A 54 11.19 -3.37 14.98
N THR A 55 11.65 -4.59 14.75
CA THR A 55 11.03 -5.81 15.29
C THR A 55 11.67 -6.14 16.63
N GLN A 56 10.88 -6.24 17.68
CA GLN A 56 11.29 -6.67 19.01
C GLN A 56 10.52 -7.94 19.40
N GLY A 57 10.88 -8.60 20.50
CA GLY A 57 10.15 -9.81 20.92
C GLY A 57 8.64 -9.54 21.06
N ASP A 58 7.83 -10.19 20.22
CA ASP A 58 6.37 -10.08 20.16
C ASP A 58 5.81 -8.67 19.89
N LYS A 59 6.63 -7.75 19.38
CA LYS A 59 6.24 -6.36 19.11
C LYS A 59 6.92 -5.78 17.88
N VAL A 60 6.27 -4.77 17.31
CA VAL A 60 6.83 -3.88 16.29
C VAL A 60 6.78 -2.45 16.81
N VAL A 61 7.90 -1.74 16.69
CA VAL A 61 8.01 -0.33 17.07
C VAL A 61 8.25 0.49 15.81
N LEU A 62 7.37 1.45 15.56
CA LEU A 62 7.40 2.35 14.40
C LEU A 62 7.59 3.78 14.91
N SER A 63 8.55 4.51 14.36
CA SER A 63 8.79 5.91 14.73
C SER A 63 9.12 6.75 13.52
N GLY A 64 8.77 8.02 13.57
CA GLY A 64 9.00 8.97 12.50
C GLY A 64 8.58 10.37 12.91
N GLN A 65 8.39 11.22 11.91
CA GLN A 65 8.00 12.61 12.10
C GLN A 65 6.83 12.99 11.20
N VAL A 66 6.00 13.89 11.67
CA VAL A 66 5.03 14.62 10.86
C VAL A 66 5.56 16.03 10.66
N LEU A 67 5.80 16.40 9.40
CA LEU A 67 6.20 17.75 9.01
C LEU A 67 4.95 18.53 8.68
N PHE A 68 4.81 19.71 9.27
CA PHE A 68 3.69 20.61 9.05
C PHE A 68 4.15 21.93 8.43
N ASP A 69 3.52 22.33 7.35
CA ASP A 69 3.61 23.64 6.74
C ASP A 69 2.27 24.36 6.97
N VAL A 70 2.28 25.35 7.86
CA VAL A 70 1.07 26.07 8.26
C VAL A 70 1.06 27.45 7.64
N LEU A 71 0.16 27.67 6.67
CA LEU A 71 -0.09 28.98 6.09
C LEU A 71 -1.00 29.79 7.01
N TYR A 72 -0.63 31.02 7.29
CA TYR A 72 -1.42 31.94 8.07
C TYR A 72 -1.35 33.38 7.54
N ALA A 73 -2.39 34.14 7.83
CA ALA A 73 -2.42 35.57 7.60
C ALA A 73 -2.55 36.30 8.94
N GLN A 74 -1.98 37.50 9.03
CA GLN A 74 -2.15 38.36 10.18
C GLN A 74 -3.34 39.31 9.93
N GLY A 75 -4.35 39.28 10.80
CA GLY A 75 -5.49 40.17 10.94
C GLY A 75 -5.96 40.94 9.71
N ASP A 76 -5.41 42.11 9.52
CA ASP A 76 -5.72 43.03 8.41
C ASP A 76 -4.67 43.04 7.29
N LEU A 77 -3.64 42.19 7.40
CA LEU A 77 -2.56 42.12 6.40
C LEU A 77 -2.91 41.16 5.26
N THR A 78 -2.69 41.64 4.05
CA THR A 78 -2.82 40.83 2.82
C THR A 78 -1.67 39.81 2.65
N ARG A 79 -0.62 39.90 3.47
CA ARG A 79 0.56 39.06 3.36
C ARG A 79 0.36 37.72 4.05
N VAL A 80 0.57 36.66 3.30
CA VAL A 80 0.58 35.28 3.82
C VAL A 80 1.99 34.89 4.22
N GLN A 81 2.10 34.16 5.31
CA GLN A 81 3.33 33.60 5.86
C GLN A 81 3.18 32.10 6.11
N CYS A 82 4.29 31.40 6.27
CA CYS A 82 4.33 29.98 6.62
C CYS A 82 5.15 29.74 7.89
N ILE A 83 4.72 28.77 8.69
CA ILE A 83 5.51 28.19 9.77
C ILE A 83 5.69 26.72 9.44
N GLU A 84 6.96 26.32 9.34
CA GLU A 84 7.38 24.94 9.21
C GLU A 84 7.69 24.38 10.61
N THR A 85 7.18 23.19 10.91
CA THR A 85 7.46 22.52 12.19
C THR A 85 7.34 21.02 12.03
N ALA A 86 7.98 20.28 12.94
CA ALA A 86 7.95 18.82 12.96
C ALA A 86 7.47 18.30 14.32
N CYS A 87 6.72 17.22 14.29
CA CYS A 87 6.27 16.50 15.48
C CYS A 87 6.65 15.03 15.38
N ASP A 88 7.37 14.53 16.38
CA ASP A 88 7.77 13.12 16.43
C ASP A 88 6.57 12.25 16.79
N PHE A 89 6.54 11.05 16.22
CA PHE A 89 5.62 10.00 16.66
C PHE A 89 6.36 8.69 16.93
N ARG A 90 5.82 7.90 17.83
CA ARG A 90 6.26 6.54 18.12
C ARG A 90 5.06 5.66 18.45
N GLN A 91 4.89 4.60 17.68
CA GLN A 91 3.82 3.63 17.86
C GLN A 91 4.38 2.24 18.15
N ILE A 92 3.70 1.50 19.01
CA ILE A 92 4.07 0.14 19.38
C ILE A 92 2.86 -0.75 19.10
N ALA A 93 3.07 -1.78 18.31
CA ALA A 93 2.05 -2.79 18.01
C ALA A 93 2.45 -4.14 18.59
N ASP A 94 1.48 -4.86 19.16
CA ASP A 94 1.66 -6.26 19.55
C ASP A 94 1.69 -7.13 18.29
N ALA A 95 2.70 -7.99 18.20
CA ALA A 95 2.95 -8.88 17.06
C ALA A 95 3.47 -10.24 17.57
N PRO A 96 2.60 -11.09 18.11
CA PRO A 96 2.99 -12.37 18.71
C PRO A 96 3.78 -13.25 17.74
N GLY A 97 4.92 -13.77 18.19
CA GLY A 97 5.82 -14.62 17.41
C GLY A 97 6.84 -13.85 16.55
N VAL A 98 6.78 -12.51 16.51
CA VAL A 98 7.80 -11.69 15.84
C VAL A 98 9.09 -11.67 16.65
N THR A 99 10.21 -11.79 15.94
CA THR A 99 11.55 -11.75 16.53
C THR A 99 12.43 -10.69 15.84
N PRO A 100 13.51 -10.21 16.50
CA PRO A 100 14.37 -9.16 15.94
C PRO A 100 15.10 -9.50 14.62
N ARG A 101 15.04 -10.78 14.18
CA ARG A 101 15.67 -11.23 12.93
C ARG A 101 14.74 -11.18 11.72
N MET A 102 13.46 -10.92 11.96
CA MET A 102 12.47 -10.87 10.90
C MET A 102 12.53 -9.55 10.15
N ALA A 103 12.30 -9.62 8.86
CA ALA A 103 12.30 -8.44 8.01
C ALA A 103 11.00 -7.64 8.18
N LEU A 104 11.15 -6.32 8.31
CA LEU A 104 10.05 -5.37 8.44
C LEU A 104 9.99 -4.46 7.21
N ALA A 105 8.82 -4.37 6.61
CA ALA A 105 8.45 -3.33 5.66
C ALA A 105 7.29 -2.55 6.24
N TRP A 106 7.36 -1.22 6.27
CA TRP A 106 6.32 -0.40 6.85
C TRP A 106 6.25 0.98 6.21
N ASP A 107 5.09 1.62 6.35
CA ASP A 107 4.85 2.95 5.89
C ASP A 107 3.82 3.69 6.74
N VAL A 108 3.70 5.01 6.51
CA VAL A 108 2.80 5.91 7.20
C VAL A 108 2.30 6.99 6.23
N CYS A 109 1.02 7.31 6.31
CA CYS A 109 0.43 8.46 5.62
C CYS A 109 -0.40 9.32 6.58
N VAL A 110 -0.59 10.59 6.20
CA VAL A 110 -1.47 11.53 6.91
C VAL A 110 -2.86 11.42 6.30
N GLU A 111 -3.86 11.02 7.10
CA GLU A 111 -5.26 10.99 6.69
C GLU A 111 -5.95 12.34 6.90
N ASP A 112 -5.55 13.08 7.94
CA ASP A 112 -6.07 14.40 8.24
C ASP A 112 -5.02 15.23 8.98
N ALA A 113 -5.01 16.55 8.75
CA ALA A 113 -4.17 17.47 9.49
C ALA A 113 -4.91 18.78 9.74
N GLN A 114 -4.76 19.30 10.94
CA GLN A 114 -5.38 20.54 11.40
C GLN A 114 -4.40 21.39 12.16
N ALA A 115 -4.55 22.72 12.02
CA ALA A 115 -3.85 23.69 12.83
C ALA A 115 -4.83 24.76 13.33
N ARG A 116 -4.65 25.19 14.56
CA ARG A 116 -5.44 26.27 15.17
C ARG A 116 -4.54 27.21 15.94
N ALA A 117 -4.71 28.51 15.73
CA ALA A 117 -4.03 29.52 16.51
C ALA A 117 -4.76 29.70 17.88
N SER A 118 -4.02 29.61 18.98
CA SER A 118 -4.55 29.80 20.34
C SER A 118 -3.46 30.28 21.28
N GLY A 119 -3.70 31.40 21.99
CA GLY A 119 -2.79 31.90 23.03
C GLY A 119 -1.34 32.17 22.56
N GLY A 120 -1.15 32.61 21.33
CA GLY A 120 0.19 32.86 20.74
C GLY A 120 0.93 31.61 20.30
N ARG A 121 0.24 30.48 20.14
CA ARG A 121 0.76 29.22 19.64
C ARG A 121 -0.14 28.68 18.53
N LEU A 122 0.44 27.86 17.68
CA LEU A 122 -0.28 26.97 16.79
C LEU A 122 -0.41 25.61 17.47
N MET A 123 -1.64 25.15 17.61
CA MET A 123 -1.96 23.79 18.04
C MET A 123 -2.12 22.94 16.78
N LEU A 124 -1.38 21.87 16.69
CA LEU A 124 -1.29 21.00 15.52
C LEU A 124 -1.82 19.62 15.88
N THR A 125 -2.59 19.03 14.98
CA THR A 125 -3.05 17.66 15.13
C THR A 125 -2.99 16.98 13.77
N ALA A 126 -2.44 15.76 13.71
CA ALA A 126 -2.49 14.91 12.52
C ALA A 126 -3.03 13.52 12.88
N ALA A 127 -3.93 13.03 12.05
CA ALA A 127 -4.37 11.65 12.06
C ALA A 127 -3.51 10.85 11.08
N LEU A 128 -2.88 9.79 11.55
CA LEU A 128 -1.98 8.94 10.77
C LEU A 128 -2.58 7.56 10.58
N SER A 129 -2.39 7.01 9.40
CA SER A 129 -2.55 5.59 9.12
C SER A 129 -1.17 4.97 8.91
N LEU A 130 -0.88 3.90 9.67
CA LEU A 130 0.38 3.17 9.59
C LEU A 130 0.11 1.72 9.23
N TYR A 131 0.94 1.17 8.38
CA TYR A 131 0.94 -0.26 8.13
C TYR A 131 2.34 -0.85 8.24
N ALA A 132 2.42 -2.10 8.68
CA ALA A 132 3.68 -2.82 8.78
C ALA A 132 3.48 -4.31 8.47
N ILE A 133 4.35 -4.83 7.63
CA ILE A 133 4.39 -6.22 7.22
C ILE A 133 5.70 -6.83 7.73
N VAL A 134 5.59 -7.87 8.53
CA VAL A 134 6.74 -8.61 9.03
C VAL A 134 6.82 -9.95 8.34
N THR A 135 7.97 -10.25 7.75
CA THR A 135 8.24 -11.51 7.05
C THR A 135 9.45 -12.22 7.63
N ALA A 136 9.41 -13.55 7.57
CA ALA A 136 10.52 -14.41 7.93
C ALA A 136 10.82 -15.39 6.80
N ASP A 137 12.10 -15.67 6.57
CA ASP A 137 12.48 -16.77 5.69
C ASP A 137 12.02 -18.09 6.29
N ALA A 138 11.47 -18.94 5.46
CA ALA A 138 10.93 -20.24 5.84
C ALA A 138 11.47 -21.32 4.91
N ALA A 139 11.99 -22.39 5.47
CA ALA A 139 12.27 -23.63 4.80
C ALA A 139 11.31 -24.70 5.36
N ILE A 140 10.47 -25.24 4.52
CA ILE A 140 9.41 -26.17 4.90
C ILE A 140 9.68 -27.50 4.22
N GLU A 141 9.85 -28.56 5.02
CA GLU A 141 9.87 -29.92 4.50
C GLU A 141 8.46 -30.32 4.09
N ALA A 142 8.25 -30.52 2.79
CA ALA A 142 6.98 -30.92 2.22
C ALA A 142 7.09 -32.25 1.50
N VAL A 143 6.08 -33.08 1.60
CA VAL A 143 5.96 -34.29 0.76
C VAL A 143 5.56 -33.84 -0.66
N THR A 144 6.32 -34.30 -1.63
CA THR A 144 6.08 -34.01 -3.05
C THR A 144 5.35 -35.16 -3.74
N ASP A 145 5.66 -36.40 -3.36
CA ASP A 145 5.00 -37.59 -3.92
C ASP A 145 5.04 -38.78 -2.95
N VAL A 146 4.09 -39.70 -3.14
CA VAL A 146 4.03 -40.98 -2.44
C VAL A 146 3.77 -42.10 -3.45
N THR A 147 4.71 -43.05 -3.52
CA THR A 147 4.69 -44.15 -4.47
C THR A 147 4.88 -45.52 -3.78
N GLY A 148 4.82 -46.61 -4.55
CA GLY A 148 5.12 -47.97 -4.09
C GLY A 148 3.91 -48.84 -3.86
N ASP A 149 2.69 -48.33 -4.02
CA ASP A 149 1.46 -49.11 -3.93
C ASP A 149 0.47 -48.68 -5.05
N PRO A 150 -0.03 -49.58 -5.89
CA PRO A 150 -0.97 -49.25 -6.96
C PRO A 150 -2.34 -48.77 -6.44
N ALA A 151 -2.65 -49.01 -5.16
CA ALA A 151 -3.86 -48.51 -4.53
C ALA A 151 -3.76 -47.04 -4.10
N LEU A 152 -2.58 -46.44 -4.10
CA LEU A 152 -2.38 -45.03 -3.76
C LEU A 152 -3.00 -44.13 -4.82
N ARG A 153 -3.64 -43.08 -4.34
CA ARG A 153 -4.10 -41.96 -5.15
C ARG A 153 -3.59 -40.68 -4.52
N THR A 154 -2.88 -39.88 -5.31
CA THR A 154 -2.25 -38.62 -4.91
C THR A 154 -2.90 -37.47 -5.64
N ARG A 155 -3.05 -36.34 -4.97
CA ARG A 155 -3.46 -35.06 -5.54
C ARG A 155 -2.40 -34.02 -5.21
N CYS A 156 -1.78 -33.45 -6.24
CA CYS A 156 -0.85 -32.36 -6.09
C CYS A 156 -1.52 -31.02 -6.35
N CYS A 157 -1.00 -29.98 -5.73
CA CYS A 157 -1.33 -28.59 -5.99
C CYS A 157 -0.08 -27.83 -6.40
N ARG A 158 -0.27 -26.76 -7.15
CA ARG A 158 0.81 -25.83 -7.49
C ARG A 158 0.86 -24.70 -6.48
N ALA A 159 1.93 -24.66 -5.72
CA ALA A 159 2.23 -23.56 -4.81
C ALA A 159 3.10 -22.55 -5.55
N ARG A 160 2.67 -21.29 -5.56
CA ARG A 160 3.50 -20.16 -5.99
C ARG A 160 4.13 -19.57 -4.74
N LEU A 161 5.45 -19.42 -4.77
CA LEU A 161 6.26 -19.03 -3.63
C LEU A 161 7.15 -17.87 -4.04
N GLN A 162 7.23 -16.88 -3.19
CA GLN A 162 8.10 -15.73 -3.41
C GLN A 162 9.10 -15.61 -2.26
N ARG A 163 10.32 -15.23 -2.61
CA ARG A 163 11.39 -14.93 -1.67
C ARG A 163 12.14 -13.67 -2.11
N THR A 164 12.41 -12.77 -1.18
CA THR A 164 13.33 -11.67 -1.42
C THR A 164 14.75 -12.21 -1.39
N THR A 165 15.50 -12.03 -2.47
CA THR A 165 16.89 -12.50 -2.62
C THR A 165 17.91 -11.41 -2.36
N GLY A 166 17.52 -10.14 -2.57
CA GLY A 166 18.35 -8.99 -2.32
C GLY A 166 17.57 -7.74 -1.95
N ARG A 167 18.17 -6.87 -1.17
CA ARG A 167 17.67 -5.53 -0.86
C ARG A 167 18.81 -4.54 -0.87
N GLY A 168 18.55 -3.36 -1.41
CA GLY A 168 19.49 -2.25 -1.40
C GLY A 168 18.75 -0.93 -1.23
N GLU A 169 19.45 0.06 -0.69
CA GLU A 169 18.95 1.43 -0.62
C GLU A 169 20.10 2.43 -0.88
N ALA A 170 19.74 3.56 -1.44
CA ALA A 170 20.66 4.66 -1.67
C ALA A 170 19.91 6.00 -1.52
N ARG A 171 20.63 7.02 -1.11
CA ARG A 171 20.12 8.41 -1.11
C ARG A 171 20.53 9.11 -2.38
N ALA A 172 19.60 9.84 -2.98
CA ALA A 172 19.84 10.72 -4.11
C ALA A 172 19.50 12.15 -3.71
N LEU A 173 20.28 13.09 -4.23
CA LEU A 173 20.05 14.50 -4.03
C LEU A 173 19.84 15.15 -5.39
N VAL A 174 18.62 15.63 -5.63
CA VAL A 174 18.21 16.29 -6.87
C VAL A 174 18.26 17.79 -6.65
N ARG A 175 19.11 18.48 -7.42
CA ARG A 175 19.29 19.94 -7.37
C ARG A 175 18.99 20.52 -8.71
N GLU A 176 18.03 21.46 -8.73
CA GLU A 176 17.64 22.14 -9.96
C GLU A 176 17.39 23.62 -9.72
N GLU A 177 17.56 24.40 -10.77
CA GLU A 177 17.23 25.81 -10.80
C GLU A 177 16.18 26.06 -11.88
N PHE A 178 15.11 26.76 -11.51
CA PHE A 178 14.01 27.08 -12.41
C PHE A 178 13.84 28.62 -12.52
N GLU A 179 13.70 29.10 -13.73
CA GLU A 179 13.37 30.53 -13.94
C GLU A 179 11.90 30.78 -13.53
N LEU A 180 11.70 31.81 -12.71
CA LEU A 180 10.37 32.31 -12.35
C LEU A 180 10.08 33.59 -13.15
N PRO A 181 9.07 33.55 -14.05
CA PRO A 181 8.66 34.75 -14.78
C PRO A 181 8.25 35.88 -13.84
N ALA A 182 8.74 37.09 -14.07
CA ALA A 182 8.41 38.27 -13.27
C ALA A 182 6.91 38.55 -13.19
N ALA A 183 6.14 38.17 -14.22
CA ALA A 183 4.70 38.32 -14.28
C ALA A 183 3.95 37.52 -13.21
N LEU A 184 4.59 36.50 -12.58
CA LEU A 184 4.00 35.75 -11.47
C LEU A 184 3.97 36.56 -10.17
N GLY A 185 4.79 37.61 -10.04
CA GLY A 185 4.85 38.47 -8.86
C GLY A 185 5.31 37.75 -7.59
N VAL A 186 6.13 36.71 -7.74
CA VAL A 186 6.70 35.95 -6.60
C VAL A 186 7.62 36.86 -5.79
N GLN A 187 7.44 36.86 -4.47
CA GLN A 187 8.29 37.61 -3.52
C GLN A 187 9.20 36.66 -2.75
N ASP A 188 8.64 35.75 -1.97
CA ASP A 188 9.36 34.79 -1.13
C ASP A 188 8.79 33.39 -1.33
N THR A 189 9.60 32.35 -1.13
CA THR A 189 9.11 30.97 -1.05
C THR A 189 8.58 30.69 0.36
N LEU A 190 7.40 30.13 0.46
CA LEU A 190 6.75 29.81 1.74
C LEU A 190 6.99 28.37 2.14
N TYR A 191 6.76 27.43 1.25
CA TYR A 191 7.06 26.01 1.43
C TYR A 191 7.10 25.31 0.06
N ALA A 192 7.66 24.10 0.05
CA ALA A 192 7.66 23.23 -1.12
C ALA A 192 7.27 21.80 -0.74
N THR A 193 6.55 21.15 -1.63
CA THR A 193 6.29 19.71 -1.56
C THR A 193 6.79 19.04 -2.82
N ALA A 194 7.20 17.79 -2.70
CA ALA A 194 7.62 17.00 -3.85
C ALA A 194 6.99 15.60 -3.79
N ASP A 195 6.72 15.07 -4.96
CA ASP A 195 6.37 13.69 -5.17
C ASP A 195 7.33 13.07 -6.19
N ALA A 196 7.88 11.90 -5.91
CA ALA A 196 8.86 11.24 -6.75
C ALA A 196 8.30 9.93 -7.31
N ARG A 197 8.56 9.68 -8.58
CA ARG A 197 8.08 8.52 -9.31
C ARG A 197 9.25 7.79 -9.95
N VAL A 198 9.26 6.46 -9.86
CA VAL A 198 10.15 5.60 -10.63
C VAL A 198 9.55 5.43 -12.03
N ASP A 199 10.33 5.73 -13.06
CA ASP A 199 9.93 5.55 -14.45
C ASP A 199 10.57 4.30 -15.05
N GLU A 200 11.82 3.98 -14.68
CA GLU A 200 12.56 2.84 -15.21
C GLU A 200 13.49 2.23 -14.15
N VAL A 201 13.65 0.91 -14.22
CA VAL A 201 14.57 0.13 -13.38
C VAL A 201 15.41 -0.75 -14.30
N VAL A 202 16.72 -0.51 -14.32
CA VAL A 202 17.66 -1.25 -15.18
C VAL A 202 18.63 -2.04 -14.32
N GLY A 203 18.57 -3.37 -14.42
CA GLY A 203 19.49 -4.27 -13.73
C GLY A 203 20.89 -4.25 -14.35
N GLY A 204 21.92 -4.31 -13.52
CA GLY A 204 23.33 -4.43 -13.89
C GLY A 204 24.04 -5.39 -12.96
N GLU A 205 25.30 -5.65 -13.21
CA GLU A 205 26.12 -6.58 -12.41
C GLU A 205 26.36 -6.00 -11.00
N GLY A 206 25.75 -6.60 -9.97
CA GLY A 206 25.85 -6.17 -8.57
C GLY A 206 25.19 -4.84 -8.22
N ARG A 207 24.39 -4.25 -9.13
CA ARG A 207 23.71 -2.98 -8.93
C ARG A 207 22.48 -2.85 -9.82
N VAL A 208 21.61 -1.93 -9.44
CA VAL A 208 20.43 -1.54 -10.21
C VAL A 208 20.43 -0.03 -10.36
N THR A 209 20.20 0.45 -11.56
CA THR A 209 20.00 1.88 -11.84
C THR A 209 18.50 2.14 -11.87
N VAL A 210 18.09 3.10 -11.04
CA VAL A 210 16.69 3.55 -10.92
C VAL A 210 16.62 4.97 -11.41
N SER A 211 15.82 5.20 -12.44
CA SER A 211 15.55 6.54 -12.98
C SER A 211 14.09 6.90 -12.82
N GLY A 212 13.84 8.20 -12.75
CA GLY A 212 12.49 8.69 -12.53
C GLY A 212 12.36 10.19 -12.55
N THR A 213 11.23 10.66 -12.08
CA THR A 213 10.86 12.07 -12.12
C THR A 213 10.42 12.53 -10.73
N VAL A 214 10.89 13.69 -10.32
CA VAL A 214 10.43 14.45 -9.15
C VAL A 214 9.51 15.56 -9.63
N GLU A 215 8.31 15.61 -9.14
CA GLU A 215 7.34 16.68 -9.36
C GLU A 215 7.27 17.57 -8.12
N LEU A 216 7.58 18.84 -8.28
CA LEU A 216 7.61 19.83 -7.22
C LEU A 216 6.39 20.76 -7.32
N THR A 217 5.77 21.01 -6.19
CA THR A 217 4.77 22.07 -6.02
C THR A 217 5.31 23.07 -5.00
N VAL A 218 5.53 24.30 -5.43
CA VAL A 218 6.11 25.34 -4.57
C VAL A 218 5.09 26.44 -4.36
N CYS A 219 4.86 26.78 -3.09
CA CYS A 219 3.98 27.87 -2.68
C CYS A 219 4.85 29.09 -2.36
N HIS A 220 4.50 30.22 -2.94
CA HIS A 220 5.20 31.48 -2.79
C HIS A 220 4.28 32.55 -2.22
N ALA A 221 4.83 33.46 -1.45
CA ALA A 221 4.19 34.73 -1.18
C ALA A 221 4.24 35.60 -2.44
N GLY A 222 3.13 36.23 -2.77
CA GLY A 222 3.00 37.15 -3.90
C GLY A 222 2.67 38.57 -3.46
N GLY A 223 2.28 39.41 -4.43
CA GLY A 223 1.85 40.80 -4.18
C GLY A 223 0.42 40.90 -3.64
N GLU A 224 -0.01 42.12 -3.30
CA GLU A 224 -1.32 42.40 -2.68
C GLU A 224 -2.52 41.85 -3.48
N SER A 225 -2.47 41.91 -4.80
CA SER A 225 -3.58 41.39 -5.65
C SER A 225 -3.61 39.85 -5.75
N ARG A 226 -2.49 39.19 -5.45
CA ARG A 226 -2.37 37.75 -5.46
C ARG A 226 -1.37 37.30 -4.38
N PRO A 227 -1.82 37.22 -3.11
CA PRO A 227 -0.93 36.99 -1.97
C PRO A 227 -0.31 35.58 -1.93
N LEU A 228 -0.84 34.64 -2.70
CA LEU A 228 -0.27 33.29 -2.88
C LEU A 228 -0.09 32.99 -4.37
N VAL A 229 1.06 32.44 -4.71
CA VAL A 229 1.41 31.96 -6.05
C VAL A 229 1.87 30.51 -5.93
N ILE A 230 1.28 29.61 -6.67
CA ILE A 230 1.71 28.22 -6.72
C ILE A 230 2.37 27.96 -8.07
N THR A 231 3.61 27.46 -8.03
CA THR A 231 4.36 27.02 -9.21
C THR A 231 4.58 25.52 -9.17
N ARG A 232 4.71 24.91 -10.34
CA ARG A 232 4.98 23.49 -10.50
C ARG A 232 6.17 23.29 -11.41
N HIS A 233 7.04 22.40 -10.98
CA HIS A 233 8.28 22.09 -11.66
C HIS A 233 8.50 20.60 -11.70
N SER A 234 9.33 20.12 -12.63
CA SER A 234 9.65 18.71 -12.78
C SER A 234 11.15 18.56 -12.99
N ALA A 235 11.76 17.63 -12.29
CA ALA A 235 13.19 17.34 -12.38
C ALA A 235 13.41 15.83 -12.54
N PRO A 236 14.28 15.37 -13.44
CA PRO A 236 14.66 13.97 -13.53
C PRO A 236 15.61 13.59 -12.40
N PHE A 237 15.62 12.32 -12.03
CA PHE A 237 16.66 11.74 -11.18
C PHE A 237 17.14 10.41 -11.73
N GLU A 238 18.38 10.07 -11.44
CA GLU A 238 18.98 8.77 -11.69
C GLU A 238 19.83 8.38 -10.48
N GLN A 239 19.61 7.18 -9.94
CA GLN A 239 20.35 6.69 -8.79
C GLN A 239 20.71 5.21 -8.96
N SER A 240 22.01 4.92 -8.74
CA SER A 240 22.48 3.54 -8.67
C SER A 240 22.37 3.00 -7.25
N VAL A 241 21.75 1.85 -7.10
CA VAL A 241 21.56 1.11 -5.83
C VAL A 241 22.35 -0.18 -5.91
N ALA A 242 23.18 -0.47 -4.91
CA ALA A 242 23.88 -1.75 -4.81
C ALA A 242 22.85 -2.84 -4.50
N LEU A 243 22.75 -3.83 -5.37
CA LEU A 243 21.80 -4.93 -5.25
C LEU A 243 22.33 -6.17 -5.97
N GLU A 244 22.46 -7.25 -5.23
CA GLU A 244 22.73 -8.57 -5.82
C GLU A 244 21.39 -9.20 -6.20
N ALA A 245 21.23 -9.54 -7.46
CA ALA A 245 20.05 -10.21 -8.01
C ALA A 245 20.49 -11.38 -8.89
N GLY A 246 19.79 -12.51 -8.81
CA GLY A 246 19.97 -13.63 -9.72
C GLY A 246 19.42 -13.33 -11.12
N GLU A 247 19.82 -14.10 -12.12
CA GLU A 247 19.35 -13.93 -13.50
C GLU A 247 17.81 -14.09 -13.66
N GLU A 248 17.19 -14.89 -12.79
CA GLU A 248 15.74 -15.16 -12.79
C GLU A 248 14.95 -14.28 -11.83
N ASP A 249 15.63 -13.38 -11.11
CA ASP A 249 14.97 -12.52 -10.11
C ASP A 249 14.28 -11.32 -10.77
N ALA A 250 13.06 -11.07 -10.37
CA ALA A 250 12.39 -9.82 -10.68
C ALA A 250 12.93 -8.70 -9.79
N VAL A 251 13.30 -7.58 -10.40
CA VAL A 251 13.79 -6.42 -9.68
C VAL A 251 12.73 -5.34 -9.68
N GLY A 252 12.37 -4.87 -8.50
CA GLY A 252 11.49 -3.72 -8.28
C GLY A 252 12.21 -2.62 -7.53
N ALA A 253 11.76 -1.38 -7.73
CA ALA A 253 12.27 -0.23 -6.98
C ALA A 253 11.13 0.68 -6.53
N SER A 254 11.37 1.39 -5.42
CA SER A 254 10.53 2.47 -4.93
C SER A 254 11.37 3.68 -4.59
N VAL A 255 10.76 4.86 -4.63
CA VAL A 255 11.39 6.12 -4.28
C VAL A 255 10.52 6.87 -3.30
N ARG A 256 11.13 7.47 -2.29
CA ARG A 256 10.47 8.31 -1.30
C ARG A 256 11.20 9.63 -1.16
N VAL A 257 10.45 10.70 -1.07
CA VAL A 257 10.97 12.02 -0.73
C VAL A 257 11.19 12.08 0.79
N LEU A 258 12.42 12.36 1.20
CA LEU A 258 12.80 12.54 2.60
C LEU A 258 12.69 14.01 3.00
N ASP A 259 13.24 14.90 2.17
CA ASP A 259 13.23 16.33 2.43
C ASP A 259 13.12 17.14 1.13
N VAL A 260 12.59 18.36 1.23
CA VAL A 260 12.43 19.31 0.12
C VAL A 260 12.79 20.69 0.62
N MET A 261 13.79 21.28 0.01
CA MET A 261 14.15 22.68 0.21
C MET A 261 13.96 23.45 -1.09
N ALA A 262 13.35 24.63 -0.97
CA ALA A 262 13.17 25.51 -2.11
C ALA A 262 13.34 26.97 -1.66
N ASP A 263 14.09 27.74 -2.42
CA ASP A 263 14.32 29.14 -2.14
C ASP A 263 14.33 29.96 -3.44
N SER A 264 13.64 31.10 -3.43
CA SER A 264 13.58 32.01 -4.58
C SER A 264 14.50 33.19 -4.38
N MET A 265 15.43 33.38 -5.34
CA MET A 265 16.43 34.43 -5.30
C MET A 265 16.28 35.39 -6.47
N GLU A 266 16.66 36.64 -6.28
CA GLU A 266 16.78 37.62 -7.35
C GLU A 266 17.93 37.26 -8.29
N ALA A 267 17.68 37.22 -9.59
CA ALA A 267 18.66 36.86 -10.63
C ALA A 267 18.85 37.96 -11.66
N GLY A 268 18.57 39.23 -11.31
CA GLY A 268 18.66 40.43 -12.17
C GLY A 268 17.54 41.44 -11.87
N GLU A 269 17.42 42.48 -12.70
CA GLU A 269 16.44 43.56 -12.44
C GLU A 269 14.97 43.11 -12.48
N ASP A 270 14.62 42.03 -13.24
CA ASP A 270 13.26 41.56 -13.39
C ASP A 270 13.17 40.02 -13.43
N ALA A 271 14.17 39.27 -12.99
CA ALA A 271 14.20 37.84 -13.02
C ALA A 271 14.40 37.24 -11.62
N ARG A 272 13.68 36.19 -11.32
CA ARG A 272 13.93 35.36 -10.13
C ARG A 272 14.23 33.92 -10.54
N VAL A 273 15.05 33.27 -9.75
CA VAL A 273 15.38 31.85 -9.91
C VAL A 273 14.96 31.12 -8.66
N LEU A 274 14.23 30.05 -8.84
CA LEU A 274 13.90 29.09 -7.79
C LEU A 274 14.99 28.02 -7.75
N ARG A 275 15.69 27.93 -6.63
CA ARG A 275 16.61 26.82 -6.35
C ARG A 275 15.89 25.78 -5.54
N THR A 276 16.03 24.53 -5.96
CA THR A 276 15.40 23.40 -5.28
C THR A 276 16.45 22.34 -4.96
N GLU A 277 16.27 21.74 -3.80
CA GLU A 277 17.04 20.58 -3.37
C GLU A 277 16.05 19.55 -2.79
N VAL A 278 16.02 18.34 -3.38
CA VAL A 278 15.14 17.26 -2.96
C VAL A 278 15.98 16.06 -2.58
N GLU A 279 15.88 15.63 -1.33
CA GLU A 279 16.51 14.39 -0.85
C GLU A 279 15.56 13.22 -1.06
N LEU A 280 16.05 12.21 -1.77
CA LEU A 280 15.30 10.99 -2.07
C LEU A 280 15.92 9.77 -1.39
N LEU A 281 15.10 8.87 -0.91
CA LEU A 281 15.48 7.50 -0.56
C LEU A 281 15.00 6.57 -1.67
N VAL A 282 15.95 5.99 -2.40
CA VAL A 282 15.68 5.01 -3.44
C VAL A 282 15.94 3.63 -2.87
N ARG A 283 14.94 2.76 -2.90
CA ARG A 283 15.04 1.36 -2.46
C ARG A 283 14.84 0.45 -3.65
N ALA A 284 15.67 -0.59 -3.71
CA ALA A 284 15.52 -1.64 -4.71
C ALA A 284 15.48 -3.00 -4.01
N GLN A 285 14.71 -3.92 -4.59
CA GLN A 285 14.61 -5.26 -4.06
C GLN A 285 14.57 -6.26 -5.21
N ALA A 286 15.28 -7.38 -5.05
CA ALA A 286 15.22 -8.53 -5.92
C ALA A 286 14.33 -9.61 -5.30
N THR A 287 13.46 -10.21 -6.10
CA THR A 287 12.53 -11.25 -5.67
C THR A 287 12.59 -12.42 -6.62
N HIS A 288 12.75 -13.61 -6.06
CA HIS A 288 12.65 -14.87 -6.79
C HIS A 288 11.26 -15.47 -6.60
N ALA A 289 10.57 -15.74 -7.71
CA ALA A 289 9.29 -16.43 -7.70
C ALA A 289 9.46 -17.85 -8.22
N ALA A 290 9.10 -18.84 -7.41
CA ALA A 290 9.16 -20.25 -7.79
C ALA A 290 7.78 -20.88 -7.77
N GLN A 291 7.53 -21.77 -8.73
CA GLN A 291 6.34 -22.63 -8.72
C GLN A 291 6.76 -24.04 -8.35
N ARG A 292 6.11 -24.63 -7.36
CA ARG A 292 6.39 -25.99 -6.89
C ARG A 292 5.12 -26.83 -6.88
N GLU A 293 5.23 -28.08 -7.32
CA GLU A 293 4.18 -29.07 -7.12
C GLU A 293 4.38 -29.74 -5.77
N LEU A 294 3.36 -29.69 -4.92
CA LEU A 294 3.36 -30.25 -3.58
C LEU A 294 2.18 -31.21 -3.44
N LEU A 295 2.37 -32.27 -2.67
CA LEU A 295 1.27 -33.16 -2.32
C LEU A 295 0.23 -32.42 -1.47
N CYS A 296 -0.99 -32.31 -1.96
CA CYS A 296 -2.12 -31.73 -1.21
C CYS A 296 -2.88 -32.76 -0.42
N ASP A 297 -3.03 -33.95 -1.02
CA ASP A 297 -3.82 -35.01 -0.43
C ASP A 297 -3.43 -36.40 -0.98
N VAL A 298 -3.69 -37.43 -0.18
CA VAL A 298 -3.45 -38.83 -0.53
C VAL A 298 -4.47 -39.71 0.13
N TYR A 299 -4.86 -40.80 -0.54
CA TYR A 299 -5.65 -41.86 0.02
C TYR A 299 -5.33 -43.18 -0.69
N THR A 300 -5.86 -44.31 -0.16
CA THR A 300 -5.73 -45.63 -0.76
C THR A 300 -7.11 -46.16 -1.14
N THR A 301 -7.18 -46.83 -2.30
CA THR A 301 -8.43 -47.49 -2.75
C THR A 301 -8.62 -48.88 -2.16
N SER A 302 -7.55 -49.49 -1.64
CA SER A 302 -7.59 -50.81 -0.96
C SER A 302 -6.42 -50.90 0.03
N GLY A 303 -6.41 -51.92 0.87
CA GLY A 303 -5.37 -52.14 1.87
C GLY A 303 -5.43 -51.14 3.01
N ASP A 304 -4.25 -50.80 3.53
CA ASP A 304 -4.11 -49.86 4.64
C ASP A 304 -4.44 -48.42 4.22
N LEU A 305 -4.83 -47.61 5.21
CA LEU A 305 -5.15 -46.19 4.99
C LEU A 305 -3.85 -45.37 4.84
N ALA A 306 -3.90 -44.37 3.96
CA ALA A 306 -2.88 -43.30 3.89
C ALA A 306 -3.44 -42.05 4.56
N GLU A 307 -2.82 -41.66 5.66
CA GLU A 307 -3.24 -40.52 6.46
C GLU A 307 -2.19 -39.40 6.34
N PRO A 308 -2.46 -38.32 5.61
CA PRO A 308 -1.54 -37.21 5.49
C PRO A 308 -1.55 -36.34 6.75
N ALA A 309 -0.38 -36.13 7.35
CA ALA A 309 -0.19 -35.08 8.33
C ALA A 309 -0.07 -33.73 7.63
N ARG A 310 -0.94 -32.78 8.00
CA ARG A 310 -1.00 -31.45 7.36
C ARG A 310 -0.60 -30.37 8.33
N ARG A 311 0.04 -29.34 7.77
CA ARG A 311 0.32 -28.08 8.45
C ARG A 311 -0.09 -26.93 7.55
N GLU A 312 -0.78 -25.96 8.12
CA GLU A 312 -1.09 -24.72 7.43
C GLU A 312 0.07 -23.73 7.55
N GLU A 313 0.51 -23.21 6.44
CA GLU A 313 1.53 -22.17 6.34
C GLU A 313 0.98 -20.97 5.55
N ARG A 314 1.31 -19.76 6.00
CA ARG A 314 0.98 -18.52 5.28
C ARG A 314 2.22 -18.02 4.55
N LEU A 315 2.42 -18.51 3.35
CA LEU A 315 3.57 -18.16 2.52
C LEU A 315 3.24 -17.02 1.56
N MET A 316 4.24 -16.18 1.34
CA MET A 316 4.16 -15.12 0.34
C MET A 316 4.13 -15.73 -1.06
N ALA A 317 3.09 -15.44 -1.81
CA ALA A 317 2.91 -15.90 -3.18
C ALA A 317 3.24 -14.81 -4.21
N ASP A 318 2.79 -13.61 -3.95
CA ASP A 318 3.01 -12.40 -4.73
C ASP A 318 3.01 -11.21 -3.75
N GLY A 319 4.17 -10.66 -3.44
CA GLY A 319 4.30 -9.47 -2.62
C GLY A 319 5.03 -8.40 -3.44
N ALA A 320 4.29 -7.53 -4.09
CA ALA A 320 4.85 -6.37 -4.77
C ALA A 320 4.27 -5.10 -4.15
N GLY A 321 5.14 -4.14 -3.88
CA GLY A 321 4.70 -2.77 -3.70
C GLY A 321 4.26 -2.23 -5.06
N GLU A 322 3.14 -1.58 -5.10
CA GLU A 322 2.62 -0.99 -6.32
C GLU A 322 2.18 0.44 -6.06
N ARG A 323 2.43 1.31 -7.03
CA ARG A 323 2.00 2.70 -7.00
C ARG A 323 1.13 3.00 -8.19
N ALA A 324 0.02 3.69 -7.95
CA ALA A 324 -0.89 4.12 -8.99
C ALA A 324 -1.33 5.56 -8.75
N ARG A 325 -1.57 6.29 -9.82
CA ARG A 325 -2.12 7.65 -9.77
C ARG A 325 -3.43 7.70 -10.51
N GLU A 326 -4.36 8.51 -10.00
CA GLU A 326 -5.63 8.75 -10.65
C GLU A 326 -6.08 10.20 -10.43
N SER A 327 -6.63 10.80 -11.47
CA SER A 327 -7.17 12.16 -11.42
C SER A 327 -8.65 12.14 -11.10
N GLY A 328 -9.10 13.16 -10.37
CA GLY A 328 -10.49 13.33 -10.03
C GLY A 328 -10.90 14.79 -9.96
N LYS A 329 -12.19 15.01 -9.82
CA LYS A 329 -12.75 16.34 -9.60
C LYS A 329 -13.98 16.28 -8.71
N ILE A 330 -14.17 17.34 -7.95
CA ILE A 330 -15.35 17.53 -7.11
C ILE A 330 -15.81 18.98 -7.21
N VAL A 331 -17.12 19.19 -7.10
CA VAL A 331 -17.70 20.52 -7.00
C VAL A 331 -18.25 20.71 -5.59
N LEU A 332 -17.76 21.74 -4.91
CA LEU A 332 -18.16 22.11 -3.57
C LEU A 332 -19.01 23.38 -3.62
N ALA A 333 -20.09 23.39 -2.85
CA ALA A 333 -20.82 24.60 -2.54
C ALA A 333 -20.22 25.20 -1.27
N LEU A 334 -19.95 26.50 -1.24
CA LEU A 334 -19.49 27.16 -0.02
C LEU A 334 -20.58 27.13 1.06
N PRO A 335 -20.20 27.11 2.36
CA PRO A 335 -21.13 27.31 3.47
C PRO A 335 -21.82 28.66 3.35
N ASP A 336 -23.06 28.75 3.84
CA ASP A 336 -23.89 29.96 3.76
C ASP A 336 -23.28 31.20 4.46
N ASP A 337 -22.42 30.97 5.43
CA ASP A 337 -21.70 32.01 6.19
C ASP A 337 -20.33 32.37 5.60
N ALA A 338 -19.89 31.66 4.56
CA ALA A 338 -18.63 31.93 3.89
C ALA A 338 -18.74 33.13 2.93
N PRO A 339 -17.75 34.04 2.92
CA PRO A 339 -17.72 35.15 1.96
C PRO A 339 -17.70 34.65 0.50
N PRO A 340 -18.35 35.36 -0.45
CA PRO A 340 -18.37 34.96 -1.84
C PRO A 340 -16.97 35.00 -2.45
N VAL A 341 -16.64 33.99 -3.28
CA VAL A 341 -15.33 33.83 -3.92
C VAL A 341 -15.13 34.90 -5.00
N GLY A 342 -14.04 35.66 -4.87
CA GLY A 342 -13.50 36.51 -5.91
C GLY A 342 -12.40 35.83 -6.71
N THR A 343 -11.29 35.47 -6.04
CA THR A 343 -10.14 34.81 -6.68
C THR A 343 -9.67 33.62 -5.86
N MET A 344 -9.59 32.45 -6.47
CA MET A 344 -9.02 31.26 -5.82
C MET A 344 -7.50 31.40 -5.74
N LEU A 345 -6.95 31.07 -4.56
CA LEU A 345 -5.51 31.15 -4.28
C LEU A 345 -4.89 29.76 -4.18
N ALA A 346 -5.48 28.87 -3.37
CA ALA A 346 -4.99 27.52 -3.13
C ALA A 346 -6.11 26.55 -2.75
N ALA A 347 -5.86 25.26 -2.90
CA ALA A 347 -6.64 24.19 -2.32
C ALA A 347 -5.75 23.14 -1.70
N PHE A 348 -6.11 22.66 -0.51
CA PHE A 348 -5.47 21.52 0.16
C PHE A 348 -6.48 20.39 0.21
N VAL A 349 -6.06 19.22 -0.21
CA VAL A 349 -6.91 18.02 -0.24
C VAL A 349 -6.24 16.93 0.57
N GLN A 350 -6.94 16.42 1.57
CA GLN A 350 -6.47 15.36 2.46
C GLN A 350 -7.41 14.15 2.29
N PRO A 351 -6.99 13.13 1.53
CA PRO A 351 -7.82 11.96 1.31
C PRO A 351 -7.67 10.96 2.47
N ALA A 352 -8.79 10.47 2.98
CA ALA A 352 -8.87 9.38 3.93
C ALA A 352 -9.55 8.17 3.29
N ALA A 353 -8.82 7.08 3.14
CA ALA A 353 -9.34 5.86 2.54
C ALA A 353 -10.30 5.13 3.51
N GLY A 354 -11.45 4.73 2.99
CA GLY A 354 -12.45 3.93 3.70
C GLY A 354 -12.54 2.52 3.14
N THR A 355 -13.66 2.18 2.47
CA THR A 355 -13.89 0.86 1.89
C THR A 355 -13.17 0.69 0.55
N ARG A 356 -12.81 -0.55 0.26
CA ARG A 356 -12.08 -0.91 -0.96
C ARG A 356 -12.75 -2.09 -1.64
N GLU A 357 -12.83 -2.04 -2.94
CA GLU A 357 -13.40 -3.11 -3.75
C GLU A 357 -12.61 -3.30 -5.03
N ARG A 358 -12.31 -4.55 -5.37
CA ARG A 358 -11.63 -4.88 -6.63
C ARG A 358 -12.62 -5.34 -7.67
N SER A 359 -12.62 -4.71 -8.82
CA SER A 359 -13.47 -5.07 -9.95
C SER A 359 -12.78 -4.76 -11.28
N GLY A 360 -12.79 -5.69 -12.22
CA GLY A 360 -12.31 -5.46 -13.58
C GLY A 360 -10.83 -5.06 -13.69
N GLY A 361 -9.96 -5.52 -12.78
CA GLY A 361 -8.53 -5.17 -12.77
C GLY A 361 -8.23 -3.79 -12.17
N ARG A 362 -9.22 -3.12 -11.58
CA ARG A 362 -9.08 -1.84 -10.88
C ARG A 362 -9.42 -1.99 -9.40
N LEU A 363 -8.75 -1.22 -8.56
CA LEU A 363 -9.06 -1.06 -7.14
C LEU A 363 -9.87 0.23 -6.96
N ARG A 364 -11.16 0.09 -6.58
CA ARG A 364 -11.97 1.21 -6.16
C ARG A 364 -11.72 1.50 -4.68
N VAL A 365 -11.43 2.75 -4.37
CA VAL A 365 -11.27 3.25 -3.02
C VAL A 365 -12.35 4.30 -2.78
N ASP A 366 -13.25 4.01 -1.85
CA ASP A 366 -14.26 4.94 -1.37
C ASP A 366 -13.80 5.49 -0.01
N GLY A 367 -14.10 6.75 0.28
CA GLY A 367 -13.68 7.38 1.51
C GLY A 367 -14.16 8.82 1.62
N MET A 368 -13.41 9.62 2.38
CA MET A 368 -13.68 11.04 2.57
C MET A 368 -12.46 11.86 2.19
N MET A 369 -12.67 13.08 1.73
CA MET A 369 -11.62 14.06 1.51
C MET A 369 -11.93 15.31 2.33
N GLY A 370 -10.98 15.72 3.19
CA GLY A 370 -10.97 17.06 3.76
C GLY A 370 -10.44 18.03 2.70
N VAL A 371 -11.24 19.02 2.32
CA VAL A 371 -10.84 20.04 1.33
C VAL A 371 -10.84 21.41 2.00
N THR A 372 -9.67 22.04 2.04
CA THR A 372 -9.50 23.43 2.48
C THR A 372 -9.29 24.32 1.27
N LEU A 373 -10.18 25.29 1.08
CA LEU A 373 -10.12 26.29 0.02
C LEU A 373 -9.59 27.60 0.59
N VAL A 374 -8.59 28.18 -0.06
CA VAL A 374 -8.03 29.50 0.28
C VAL A 374 -8.32 30.45 -0.87
N TYR A 375 -8.96 31.58 -0.60
CA TYR A 375 -9.39 32.52 -1.64
C TYR A 375 -9.46 33.97 -1.14
N LEU A 376 -9.48 34.91 -2.08
CA LEU A 376 -9.86 36.28 -1.83
C LEU A 376 -11.36 36.45 -2.06
N PRO A 377 -12.12 37.00 -1.10
CA PRO A 377 -13.51 37.38 -1.32
C PRO A 377 -13.64 38.49 -2.37
N ILE A 378 -14.86 38.65 -2.98
CA ILE A 378 -15.10 39.67 -3.99
C ILE A 378 -14.77 41.07 -3.51
N ASP A 379 -15.11 41.38 -2.26
CA ASP A 379 -15.03 42.74 -1.68
C ASP A 379 -13.86 42.87 -0.68
N SER A 380 -12.87 41.95 -0.69
CA SER A 380 -11.78 41.96 0.24
C SER A 380 -10.46 41.51 -0.39
N GLN A 381 -9.35 42.14 0.02
CA GLN A 381 -8.01 41.73 -0.33
C GLN A 381 -7.37 40.83 0.78
N VAL A 382 -8.11 40.56 1.84
CA VAL A 382 -7.66 39.67 2.92
C VAL A 382 -8.04 38.23 2.57
N PRO A 383 -7.07 37.31 2.47
CA PRO A 383 -7.35 35.91 2.18
C PRO A 383 -8.13 35.25 3.32
N VAL A 384 -9.09 34.44 2.92
CA VAL A 384 -9.89 33.61 3.85
C VAL A 384 -9.77 32.15 3.46
N SER A 385 -10.10 31.28 4.40
CA SER A 385 -10.18 29.85 4.13
C SER A 385 -11.48 29.25 4.62
N THR A 386 -11.93 28.21 3.93
CA THR A 386 -13.04 27.36 4.38
C THR A 386 -12.66 25.90 4.19
N ARG A 387 -13.05 25.07 5.15
CA ARG A 387 -12.82 23.62 5.10
C ARG A 387 -14.14 22.87 5.03
N GLN A 388 -14.19 21.85 4.18
CA GLN A 388 -15.33 20.99 4.01
C GLN A 388 -14.86 19.55 3.81
N ASP A 389 -15.65 18.60 4.31
CA ASP A 389 -15.46 17.19 4.04
C ASP A 389 -16.37 16.76 2.89
N ALA A 390 -15.83 16.00 1.96
CA ALA A 390 -16.55 15.54 0.79
C ALA A 390 -16.34 14.05 0.55
N PRO A 391 -17.36 13.30 0.10
CA PRO A 391 -17.20 11.90 -0.23
C PRO A 391 -16.28 11.74 -1.45
N MET A 392 -15.46 10.68 -1.38
CA MET A 392 -14.52 10.29 -2.43
C MET A 392 -14.85 8.90 -2.94
N SER A 393 -14.74 8.71 -4.26
CA SER A 393 -14.76 7.41 -4.93
C SER A 393 -13.83 7.47 -6.14
N VAL A 394 -12.70 6.77 -6.05
CA VAL A 394 -11.65 6.79 -7.08
C VAL A 394 -11.24 5.37 -7.45
N GLN A 395 -10.96 5.13 -8.75
CA GLN A 395 -10.59 3.81 -9.26
C GLN A 395 -9.17 3.80 -9.79
N PHE A 396 -8.27 3.14 -9.09
CA PHE A 396 -6.87 3.00 -9.47
C PHE A 396 -6.64 1.78 -10.37
N ALA A 397 -5.90 1.98 -11.45
CA ALA A 397 -5.43 0.87 -12.30
C ALA A 397 -4.19 0.24 -11.66
N CYS A 398 -4.40 -0.77 -10.81
CA CYS A 398 -3.32 -1.46 -10.09
C CYS A 398 -3.66 -2.93 -9.85
N GLY A 399 -2.65 -3.74 -9.54
CA GLY A 399 -2.77 -5.16 -9.22
C GLY A 399 -3.14 -5.47 -7.77
N LEU A 400 -3.16 -4.47 -6.88
CA LEU A 400 -3.42 -4.64 -5.45
C LEU A 400 -4.78 -5.26 -5.14
N SER A 401 -4.84 -6.10 -4.13
CA SER A 401 -6.10 -6.67 -3.62
C SER A 401 -6.90 -5.63 -2.81
N ALA A 402 -8.15 -5.92 -2.51
CA ALA A 402 -8.97 -5.08 -1.62
C ALA A 402 -8.41 -5.04 -0.19
N ASP A 403 -7.68 -6.08 0.20
CA ASP A 403 -7.07 -6.22 1.54
C ASP A 403 -5.63 -5.67 1.60
N ALA A 404 -5.08 -5.16 0.50
CA ALA A 404 -3.74 -4.56 0.50
C ALA A 404 -3.63 -3.42 1.52
N ALA A 405 -2.47 -3.28 2.14
CA ALA A 405 -2.16 -2.08 2.91
C ALA A 405 -1.91 -0.93 1.93
N ILE A 406 -2.60 0.19 2.09
CA ILE A 406 -2.47 1.34 1.19
C ILE A 406 -2.22 2.63 1.96
N ALA A 407 -1.40 3.51 1.37
CA ALA A 407 -1.28 4.92 1.67
C ALA A 407 -1.89 5.72 0.51
N LEU A 408 -2.68 6.73 0.82
CA LEU A 408 -3.34 7.58 -0.17
C LEU A 408 -2.97 9.03 0.10
N GLU A 409 -2.42 9.70 -0.89
CA GLU A 409 -1.96 11.08 -0.78
C GLU A 409 -2.47 11.91 -1.96
N CYS A 410 -2.71 13.20 -1.73
CA CYS A 410 -2.99 14.15 -2.80
C CYS A 410 -1.69 14.81 -3.24
N VAL A 411 -1.27 14.53 -4.47
CA VAL A 411 -0.03 15.09 -5.04
C VAL A 411 -0.25 16.42 -5.76
N GLU A 412 -1.47 16.67 -6.19
CA GLU A 412 -1.85 17.91 -6.84
C GLU A 412 -3.31 18.27 -6.54
N ALA A 413 -3.55 19.54 -6.22
CA ALA A 413 -4.90 20.09 -6.14
C ALA A 413 -4.95 21.47 -6.79
N VAL A 414 -5.99 21.71 -7.59
CA VAL A 414 -6.27 22.99 -8.25
C VAL A 414 -7.74 23.32 -8.07
N ALA A 415 -8.02 24.50 -7.52
CA ALA A 415 -9.39 24.98 -7.38
C ALA A 415 -9.69 26.12 -8.34
N SER A 416 -10.89 26.14 -8.88
CA SER A 416 -11.42 27.23 -9.74
C SER A 416 -12.86 27.55 -9.37
N ALA A 417 -13.18 28.82 -9.25
CA ALA A 417 -14.54 29.27 -9.01
C ALA A 417 -15.41 29.01 -10.26
N ILE A 418 -16.55 28.36 -10.09
CA ILE A 418 -17.58 28.22 -11.10
C ILE A 418 -18.55 29.42 -10.98
N THR A 419 -18.96 29.71 -9.75
CA THR A 419 -19.74 30.86 -9.34
C THR A 419 -19.16 31.42 -8.04
N SER A 420 -19.71 32.50 -7.54
CA SER A 420 -19.24 33.10 -6.28
C SER A 420 -19.45 32.22 -5.05
N ASP A 421 -20.26 31.17 -5.15
CA ASP A 421 -20.62 30.22 -4.08
C ASP A 421 -20.28 28.76 -4.41
N ARG A 422 -19.72 28.47 -5.62
CA ARG A 422 -19.36 27.12 -6.08
C ARG A 422 -17.95 27.07 -6.63
N VAL A 423 -17.22 26.07 -6.19
CA VAL A 423 -15.82 25.83 -6.57
C VAL A 423 -15.64 24.41 -7.10
N GLU A 424 -15.03 24.28 -8.28
CA GLU A 424 -14.53 22.99 -8.78
C GLU A 424 -13.10 22.81 -8.25
N VAL A 425 -12.85 21.66 -7.61
CA VAL A 425 -11.52 21.22 -7.21
C VAL A 425 -11.14 20.01 -8.06
N ARG A 426 -10.05 20.14 -8.80
CA ARG A 426 -9.41 19.04 -9.53
C ARG A 426 -8.22 18.58 -8.72
N PHE A 427 -8.03 17.29 -8.64
CA PHE A 427 -6.95 16.69 -7.85
C PHE A 427 -6.36 15.47 -8.55
N ILE A 428 -5.11 15.17 -8.19
CA ILE A 428 -4.44 13.93 -8.52
C ILE A 428 -4.11 13.23 -7.20
N LEU A 429 -4.61 12.01 -7.05
CA LEU A 429 -4.29 11.16 -5.92
C LEU A 429 -3.24 10.14 -6.32
N SER A 430 -2.27 9.93 -5.45
CA SER A 430 -1.30 8.84 -5.50
C SER A 430 -1.68 7.79 -4.47
N LEU A 431 -1.83 6.57 -4.90
CA LEU A 431 -2.00 5.40 -4.07
C LEU A 431 -0.69 4.63 -4.08
N GLU A 432 -0.10 4.42 -2.93
CA GLU A 432 1.00 3.49 -2.74
C GLU A 432 0.50 2.35 -1.87
N GLY A 433 0.79 1.11 -2.25
CA GLY A 433 0.27 -0.03 -1.52
C GLY A 433 1.18 -1.23 -1.56
N MET A 434 1.02 -2.08 -0.57
CA MET A 434 1.71 -3.37 -0.47
C MET A 434 0.67 -4.46 -0.24
N ASP A 435 0.66 -5.43 -1.14
CA ASP A 435 -0.11 -6.65 -0.97
C ASP A 435 0.80 -7.73 -0.39
N CYS A 436 0.40 -8.30 0.74
CA CYS A 436 1.15 -9.40 1.31
C CYS A 436 1.06 -10.67 0.44
N GLY A 437 0.01 -10.80 -0.40
CA GLY A 437 -0.22 -11.97 -1.23
C GLY A 437 -0.11 -13.30 -0.49
N ALA A 438 -0.14 -13.26 0.86
CA ALA A 438 0.06 -14.44 1.67
C ALA A 438 -1.21 -15.29 1.66
N GLN A 439 -1.12 -16.43 0.99
CA GLN A 439 -2.21 -17.41 0.94
C GLN A 439 -1.97 -18.54 1.94
N PRO A 440 -3.01 -19.04 2.61
CA PRO A 440 -2.88 -20.23 3.41
C PRO A 440 -2.60 -21.42 2.49
N LEU A 441 -1.46 -22.07 2.69
CA LEU A 441 -1.05 -23.27 1.99
C LEU A 441 -1.10 -24.45 2.94
N GLN A 442 -1.93 -25.46 2.61
CA GLN A 442 -1.95 -26.72 3.32
C GLN A 442 -0.81 -27.61 2.81
N VAL A 443 0.23 -27.75 3.62
CA VAL A 443 1.40 -28.56 3.30
C VAL A 443 1.29 -29.93 3.96
N VAL A 444 1.43 -31.00 3.19
CA VAL A 444 1.57 -32.35 3.72
C VAL A 444 3.03 -32.55 4.16
N THR A 445 3.23 -32.75 5.44
CA THR A 445 4.57 -32.91 6.05
C THR A 445 4.98 -34.36 6.20
N ASP A 446 4.00 -35.27 6.32
CA ASP A 446 4.21 -36.71 6.40
C ASP A 446 2.98 -37.49 5.94
N VAL A 447 3.15 -38.78 5.64
CA VAL A 447 2.06 -39.71 5.32
C VAL A 447 2.25 -40.97 6.12
N THR A 448 1.30 -41.22 7.02
CA THR A 448 1.33 -42.42 7.88
C THR A 448 0.46 -43.52 7.29
N ARG A 449 0.88 -44.75 7.53
CA ARG A 449 0.18 -45.97 7.14
C ARG A 449 -0.58 -46.55 8.33
N THR A 450 -1.88 -46.58 8.23
CA THR A 450 -2.75 -47.10 9.30
C THR A 450 -3.50 -48.36 8.82
N PRO A 451 -3.45 -49.48 9.56
CA PRO A 451 -4.20 -50.69 9.20
C PRO A 451 -5.71 -50.39 9.07
N ALA A 452 -6.31 -50.83 7.98
CA ALA A 452 -7.73 -50.71 7.77
C ALA A 452 -8.42 -52.07 7.72
N GLN A 453 -9.64 -52.12 8.21
CA GLN A 453 -10.48 -53.31 8.04
C GLN A 453 -10.99 -53.37 6.59
N ALA A 454 -10.98 -54.59 6.04
CA ALA A 454 -11.57 -54.82 4.71
C ALA A 454 -13.07 -54.55 4.75
N GLU A 455 -13.53 -53.64 3.92
CA GLU A 455 -14.94 -53.36 3.77
C GLU A 455 -15.54 -54.19 2.61
N PRO A 456 -16.77 -54.70 2.75
CA PRO A 456 -17.44 -55.48 1.69
C PRO A 456 -17.73 -54.56 0.47
N GLY A 457 -17.74 -55.16 -0.73
CA GLY A 457 -18.20 -54.50 -1.94
C GLY A 457 -19.64 -54.00 -1.78
N ALA A 458 -19.94 -52.83 -2.28
CA ALA A 458 -21.29 -52.25 -2.21
C ALA A 458 -21.52 -51.25 -3.33
N ILE A 459 -22.78 -51.10 -3.72
CA ILE A 459 -23.27 -50.00 -4.53
C ILE A 459 -23.87 -48.98 -3.57
N VAL A 460 -23.37 -47.77 -3.53
CA VAL A 460 -23.86 -46.72 -2.67
C VAL A 460 -24.37 -45.57 -3.53
N VAL A 461 -25.56 -45.07 -3.19
CA VAL A 461 -26.09 -43.82 -3.73
C VAL A 461 -25.79 -42.74 -2.69
N TYR A 462 -24.97 -41.79 -3.07
CA TYR A 462 -24.51 -40.71 -2.19
C TYR A 462 -25.04 -39.35 -2.70
N TYR A 463 -25.42 -38.50 -1.80
CA TYR A 463 -25.87 -37.14 -2.07
C TYR A 463 -24.78 -36.17 -1.57
N PRO A 464 -23.99 -35.56 -2.49
CA PRO A 464 -22.90 -34.64 -2.14
C PRO A 464 -23.42 -33.43 -1.39
N ALA A 465 -22.61 -32.96 -0.44
CA ALA A 465 -22.77 -31.62 0.14
C ALA A 465 -22.37 -30.52 -0.87
N GLN A 466 -22.73 -29.28 -0.54
CA GLN A 466 -22.27 -28.14 -1.31
C GLN A 466 -20.75 -28.12 -1.27
N ASP A 467 -20.10 -27.85 -2.42
CA ASP A 467 -18.65 -27.78 -2.59
C ASP A 467 -17.85 -29.08 -2.41
N GLU A 468 -18.51 -30.24 -2.24
CA GLU A 468 -17.83 -31.53 -2.16
C GLU A 468 -17.40 -32.01 -3.55
N THR A 469 -16.10 -32.23 -3.73
CA THR A 469 -15.52 -32.60 -5.02
C THR A 469 -15.58 -34.13 -5.28
N ALA A 470 -15.40 -34.52 -6.54
CA ALA A 470 -15.24 -35.93 -6.91
C ALA A 470 -14.08 -36.61 -6.16
N TRP A 471 -13.03 -35.87 -5.83
CA TRP A 471 -11.91 -36.35 -5.03
C TRP A 471 -12.34 -36.68 -3.59
N ASP A 472 -13.11 -35.81 -2.97
CA ASP A 472 -13.56 -35.96 -1.58
C ASP A 472 -14.50 -37.18 -1.44
N ILE A 473 -15.39 -37.36 -2.41
CA ILE A 473 -16.29 -38.54 -2.48
C ILE A 473 -15.47 -39.82 -2.71
N ALA A 474 -14.52 -39.79 -3.67
CA ALA A 474 -13.67 -40.94 -3.98
C ALA A 474 -12.80 -41.34 -2.79
N LYS A 475 -12.24 -40.38 -2.06
CA LYS A 475 -11.49 -40.59 -0.83
C LYS A 475 -12.34 -41.19 0.29
N ARG A 476 -13.53 -40.65 0.51
CA ARG A 476 -14.49 -41.15 1.54
C ARG A 476 -14.86 -42.61 1.36
N TYR A 477 -15.10 -43.01 0.10
CA TYR A 477 -15.51 -44.36 -0.24
C TYR A 477 -14.37 -45.27 -0.67
N ARG A 478 -13.14 -44.75 -0.70
CA ARG A 478 -11.91 -45.45 -1.11
C ARG A 478 -12.01 -46.06 -2.51
N VAL A 479 -12.57 -45.30 -3.43
CA VAL A 479 -12.69 -45.67 -4.85
C VAL A 479 -11.79 -44.81 -5.72
N ASP A 480 -11.51 -45.29 -6.92
CA ASP A 480 -10.74 -44.47 -7.84
C ASP A 480 -11.57 -43.29 -8.38
N ALA A 481 -11.04 -42.06 -8.29
CA ALA A 481 -11.78 -40.86 -8.69
C ALA A 481 -12.10 -40.82 -10.20
N GLN A 482 -11.27 -41.42 -11.03
CA GLN A 482 -11.50 -41.53 -12.47
C GLN A 482 -12.65 -42.51 -12.77
N SER A 483 -12.68 -43.65 -12.06
CA SER A 483 -13.78 -44.60 -12.13
C SER A 483 -15.09 -44.01 -11.62
N LEU A 484 -15.05 -43.22 -10.57
CA LEU A 484 -16.21 -42.49 -10.04
C LEU A 484 -16.80 -41.53 -11.08
N ARG A 485 -15.94 -40.74 -11.74
CA ARG A 485 -16.39 -39.84 -12.82
C ARG A 485 -16.96 -40.57 -14.01
N ALA A 486 -16.34 -41.68 -14.41
CA ALA A 486 -16.86 -42.53 -15.52
C ALA A 486 -18.26 -43.04 -15.27
N LEU A 487 -18.60 -43.36 -14.01
CA LEU A 487 -19.95 -43.79 -13.59
C LEU A 487 -20.92 -42.62 -13.48
N ASN A 488 -20.43 -41.40 -13.25
CA ASN A 488 -21.23 -40.21 -12.97
C ASN A 488 -20.75 -39.05 -13.84
N PRO A 489 -21.03 -39.02 -15.15
CA PRO A 489 -20.56 -37.99 -16.06
C PRO A 489 -20.98 -36.56 -15.64
N GLN A 490 -22.10 -36.44 -14.93
CA GLN A 490 -22.62 -35.18 -14.40
C GLN A 490 -21.87 -34.65 -13.18
N LEU A 491 -20.92 -35.40 -12.62
CA LEU A 491 -20.29 -35.07 -11.34
C LEU A 491 -19.46 -33.78 -11.37
N GLU A 492 -18.96 -33.32 -12.54
CA GLU A 492 -18.26 -32.04 -12.69
C GLU A 492 -19.21 -30.83 -12.66
N GLU A 493 -20.49 -31.05 -12.96
CA GLU A 493 -21.55 -30.04 -12.95
C GLU A 493 -22.60 -30.31 -11.84
N ALA A 494 -22.40 -31.36 -11.02
CA ALA A 494 -23.37 -31.80 -10.03
C ALA A 494 -23.65 -30.72 -9.01
N ARG A 495 -24.91 -30.38 -8.89
CA ARG A 495 -25.37 -29.47 -7.84
C ARG A 495 -25.52 -30.27 -6.53
N ALA A 496 -25.35 -29.59 -5.41
CA ALA A 496 -25.59 -30.17 -4.11
C ALA A 496 -26.97 -30.90 -4.06
N GLY A 497 -26.94 -32.17 -3.63
CA GLY A 497 -28.15 -32.99 -3.53
C GLY A 497 -28.47 -33.82 -4.78
N GLU A 498 -27.73 -33.78 -5.87
CA GLU A 498 -27.89 -34.74 -6.95
C GLU A 498 -27.22 -36.08 -6.60
N PRO A 499 -27.87 -37.25 -6.86
CA PRO A 499 -27.36 -38.54 -6.44
C PRO A 499 -26.15 -38.96 -7.28
N VAL A 500 -25.09 -39.39 -6.59
CA VAL A 500 -23.85 -39.93 -7.15
C VAL A 500 -23.79 -41.43 -6.85
N VAL A 501 -23.58 -42.26 -7.87
CA VAL A 501 -23.44 -43.72 -7.72
C VAL A 501 -21.97 -44.04 -7.46
N VAL A 502 -21.69 -44.64 -6.31
CA VAL A 502 -20.36 -45.10 -5.92
C VAL A 502 -20.31 -46.63 -5.94
N LEU A 503 -19.44 -47.18 -6.77
CA LEU A 503 -19.20 -48.63 -6.81
C LEU A 503 -17.95 -48.95 -6.00
N ARG A 504 -18.12 -49.52 -4.82
CA ARG A 504 -17.04 -49.98 -3.96
C ARG A 504 -16.76 -51.48 -4.22
N ARG A 505 -15.53 -51.81 -4.63
CA ARG A 505 -15.10 -53.16 -4.86
C ARG A 505 -14.80 -53.85 -3.51
N GLY A 506 -15.17 -55.12 -3.36
CA GLY A 506 -14.81 -55.92 -2.18
C GLY A 506 -13.34 -56.33 -2.20
N ALA A 507 -12.76 -56.63 -1.03
CA ALA A 507 -11.33 -57.00 -0.86
C ALA A 507 -10.91 -58.30 -1.62
N ALA A 508 -11.85 -59.05 -2.19
CA ALA A 508 -11.54 -60.24 -2.98
C ALA A 508 -11.33 -60.00 -4.47
N GLU A 509 -11.57 -58.79 -4.98
CA GLU A 509 -11.49 -58.43 -6.42
C GLU A 509 -10.45 -57.34 -6.71
N ALA A 510 -9.57 -57.00 -5.73
CA ALA A 510 -8.57 -55.95 -5.83
C ALA A 510 -7.13 -56.48 -6.09
#